data_d030bea0b771dc0e4d252729402fd91d
#
_entry.id   d030bea0b771dc0e4d252729402fd91d
#
_cell.length_a   1.000
_cell.length_b   1.000
_cell.length_c   1.000
_cell.angle_alpha   90.00
_cell.angle_beta   90.00
_cell.angle_gamma   90.00
#
_symmetry.space_group_name_H-M   'P 1'
#
loop_
_entity.id
_entity.type
_entity.pdbx_description
1 polymer ?
#
loop_
_entity_poly.entity_id
_entity_poly.type
_entity_poly.pdbx_seq_one_letter_code
_entity_poly.pdbx_strand_id
1 'polypeptide(L)'
;MQLLDGKKTAKDIKNEIAVEVQKIKDNGGKVPHLAAVIVGSNGASLTYVGSKVKSCQQIGLESTLVALPEETTQEQLLAKIKELNEDDDLDGYIVQLPLPKHIDEQKILMAIDPDKDVDGFHPANFGKMALDMETFLPATPYGIMELLERYKVDTAGKHTVVIGRSHI
;
A
#
# COMPACT_ATOMS: atom_id res chain seq x y z
N MET A 1 -12.18 6.90 -29.75
CA MET A 1 -11.90 6.01 -28.58
C MET A 1 -10.82 6.68 -27.74
N GLN A 2 -11.04 6.88 -26.46
CA GLN A 2 -10.03 7.43 -25.53
C GLN A 2 -9.34 6.26 -24.83
N LEU A 3 -8.00 6.23 -24.86
CA LEU A 3 -7.21 5.27 -24.10
C LEU A 3 -6.96 5.81 -22.69
N LEU A 4 -7.27 5.05 -21.66
CA LEU A 4 -6.89 5.32 -20.28
C LEU A 4 -5.51 4.66 -20.03
N ASP A 5 -4.45 5.43 -20.21
CA ASP A 5 -3.06 4.92 -20.10
C ASP A 5 -2.60 4.95 -18.63
N GLY A 6 -2.81 3.84 -17.93
CA GLY A 6 -2.39 3.69 -16.53
C GLY A 6 -0.88 3.77 -16.33
N LYS A 7 -0.07 3.35 -17.33
CA LYS A 7 1.40 3.43 -17.22
C LYS A 7 1.88 4.88 -17.25
N LYS A 8 1.31 5.68 -18.16
CA LYS A 8 1.59 7.11 -18.23
C LYS A 8 1.15 7.80 -16.94
N THR A 9 -0.09 7.55 -16.49
CA THR A 9 -0.64 8.12 -15.26
C THR A 9 0.22 7.80 -14.05
N ALA A 10 0.61 6.53 -13.86
CA ALA A 10 1.48 6.13 -12.76
C ALA A 10 2.86 6.82 -12.81
N LYS A 11 3.39 7.07 -14.01
CA LYS A 11 4.65 7.83 -14.16
C LYS A 11 4.47 9.29 -13.75
N ASP A 12 3.38 9.91 -14.17
CA ASP A 12 3.10 11.31 -13.87
C ASP A 12 2.90 11.49 -12.34
N ILE A 13 2.12 10.62 -11.69
CA ILE A 13 1.94 10.61 -10.23
C ILE A 13 3.27 10.43 -9.50
N LYS A 14 4.11 9.50 -9.92
CA LYS A 14 5.44 9.32 -9.31
C LYS A 14 6.30 10.56 -9.41
N ASN A 15 6.25 11.27 -10.53
CA ASN A 15 6.99 12.52 -10.68
C ASN A 15 6.45 13.62 -9.75
N GLU A 16 5.13 13.72 -9.61
CA GLU A 16 4.48 14.65 -8.68
C GLU A 16 4.90 14.37 -7.23
N ILE A 17 4.83 13.09 -6.79
CA ILE A 17 5.27 12.68 -5.45
C ILE A 17 6.76 12.96 -5.24
N ALA A 18 7.61 12.68 -6.24
CA ALA A 18 9.04 12.95 -6.13
C ALA A 18 9.34 14.44 -5.88
N VAL A 19 8.56 15.33 -6.48
CA VAL A 19 8.69 16.79 -6.22
C VAL A 19 8.31 17.13 -4.78
N GLU A 20 7.24 16.55 -4.24
CA GLU A 20 6.83 16.78 -2.86
C GLU A 20 7.85 16.21 -1.86
N VAL A 21 8.36 15.01 -2.11
CA VAL A 21 9.43 14.41 -1.28
C VAL A 21 10.69 15.28 -1.29
N GLN A 22 11.05 15.83 -2.47
CA GLN A 22 12.21 16.73 -2.55
C GLN A 22 12.00 18.01 -1.74
N LYS A 23 10.79 18.58 -1.77
CA LYS A 23 10.46 19.75 -0.93
C LYS A 23 10.60 19.44 0.58
N ILE A 24 10.17 18.26 1.01
CA ILE A 24 10.35 17.82 2.42
C ILE A 24 11.83 17.80 2.77
N LYS A 25 12.67 17.19 1.91
CA LYS A 25 14.13 17.13 2.09
C LYS A 25 14.78 18.51 2.16
N ASP A 26 14.42 19.39 1.21
CA ASP A 26 14.98 20.75 1.11
C ASP A 26 14.64 21.60 2.34
N ASN A 27 13.50 21.33 2.99
CA ASN A 27 13.07 21.97 4.21
C ASN A 27 13.60 21.28 5.50
N GLY A 28 14.45 20.26 5.38
CA GLY A 28 14.98 19.51 6.52
C GLY A 28 13.95 18.64 7.25
N GLY A 29 12.83 18.31 6.60
CA GLY A 29 11.81 17.42 7.14
C GLY A 29 12.22 15.96 7.07
N LYS A 30 11.56 15.12 7.87
CA LYS A 30 11.72 13.65 7.83
C LYS A 30 11.24 13.13 6.48
N VAL A 31 12.10 12.35 5.80
CA VAL A 31 11.72 11.65 4.57
C VAL A 31 10.77 10.51 4.94
N PRO A 32 9.60 10.38 4.27
CA PRO A 32 8.70 9.27 4.55
C PRO A 32 9.38 7.92 4.32
N HIS A 33 9.21 7.00 5.27
CA HIS A 33 9.80 5.67 5.29
C HIS A 33 8.73 4.60 5.25
N LEU A 34 8.77 3.75 4.23
CA LEU A 34 7.83 2.65 4.04
C LEU A 34 8.53 1.29 4.16
N ALA A 35 7.89 0.33 4.82
CA ALA A 35 8.37 -1.05 4.81
C ALA A 35 7.43 -1.96 4.01
N ALA A 36 8.01 -3.03 3.47
CA ALA A 36 7.26 -4.12 2.86
C ALA A 36 7.67 -5.43 3.52
N VAL A 37 6.72 -6.13 4.11
CA VAL A 37 6.90 -7.44 4.73
C VAL A 37 6.47 -8.51 3.74
N ILE A 38 7.34 -9.49 3.51
CA ILE A 38 7.04 -10.67 2.71
C ILE A 38 7.40 -11.92 3.51
N VAL A 39 6.54 -12.93 3.47
CA VAL A 39 6.79 -14.25 4.09
C VAL A 39 6.85 -15.28 2.97
N GLY A 40 7.99 -15.99 2.92
CA GLY A 40 8.25 -16.97 1.88
C GLY A 40 8.80 -16.39 0.58
N SER A 41 8.83 -17.25 -0.45
CA SER A 41 9.50 -16.96 -1.72
C SER A 41 8.58 -17.03 -2.94
N ASN A 42 7.28 -16.73 -2.78
CA ASN A 42 6.36 -16.71 -3.92
C ASN A 42 6.86 -15.71 -4.97
N GLY A 43 7.15 -16.18 -6.18
CA GLY A 43 7.76 -15.37 -7.24
C GLY A 43 6.93 -14.17 -7.67
N ALA A 44 5.59 -14.28 -7.64
CA ALA A 44 4.70 -13.16 -7.93
C ALA A 44 4.81 -12.08 -6.83
N SER A 45 4.78 -12.49 -5.56
CA SER A 45 4.91 -11.60 -4.41
C SER A 45 6.27 -10.90 -4.39
N LEU A 46 7.36 -11.62 -4.68
CA LEU A 46 8.72 -11.04 -4.78
C LEU A 46 8.80 -9.98 -5.88
N THR A 47 8.21 -10.24 -7.05
CA THR A 47 8.18 -9.28 -8.16
C THR A 47 7.39 -8.03 -7.79
N TYR A 48 6.26 -8.21 -7.10
CA TYR A 48 5.39 -7.11 -6.66
C TYR A 48 6.09 -6.22 -5.62
N VAL A 49 6.67 -6.83 -4.58
CA VAL A 49 7.41 -6.12 -3.53
C VAL A 49 8.64 -5.43 -4.11
N GLY A 50 9.38 -6.10 -4.98
CA GLY A 50 10.52 -5.49 -5.68
C GLY A 50 10.14 -4.27 -6.51
N SER A 51 8.96 -4.28 -7.14
CA SER A 51 8.42 -3.13 -7.86
C SER A 51 8.05 -1.97 -6.92
N LYS A 52 7.47 -2.28 -5.73
CA LYS A 52 7.14 -1.27 -4.71
C LYS A 52 8.41 -0.60 -4.17
N VAL A 53 9.40 -1.38 -3.75
CA VAL A 53 10.72 -0.86 -3.28
C VAL A 53 11.38 0.02 -4.35
N LYS A 54 11.42 -0.45 -5.59
CA LYS A 54 11.96 0.34 -6.71
C LYS A 54 11.20 1.64 -6.94
N SER A 55 9.89 1.62 -6.76
CA SER A 55 9.07 2.83 -6.86
C SER A 55 9.38 3.83 -5.76
N CYS A 56 9.52 3.38 -4.50
CA CYS A 56 9.95 4.23 -3.39
C CYS A 56 11.30 4.89 -3.68
N GLN A 57 12.29 4.11 -4.14
CA GLN A 57 13.61 4.64 -4.53
C GLN A 57 13.53 5.70 -5.65
N GLN A 58 12.68 5.46 -6.67
CA GLN A 58 12.49 6.39 -7.79
C GLN A 58 11.92 7.75 -7.36
N ILE A 59 11.05 7.77 -6.36
CA ILE A 59 10.41 8.98 -5.85
C ILE A 59 11.12 9.59 -4.64
N GLY A 60 12.21 8.95 -4.19
CA GLY A 60 13.07 9.46 -3.13
C GLY A 60 12.60 9.17 -1.71
N LEU A 61 11.63 8.26 -1.53
CA LEU A 61 11.23 7.73 -0.23
C LEU A 61 12.28 6.75 0.31
N GLU A 62 12.34 6.65 1.64
CA GLU A 62 13.04 5.54 2.30
C GLU A 62 12.19 4.27 2.22
N SER A 63 12.87 3.12 2.10
CA SER A 63 12.14 1.86 2.01
C SER A 63 12.94 0.71 2.59
N THR A 64 12.27 -0.11 3.41
CA THR A 64 12.83 -1.31 4.04
C THR A 64 12.08 -2.55 3.56
N LEU A 65 12.83 -3.57 3.14
CA LEU A 65 12.29 -4.89 2.84
C LEU A 65 12.51 -5.83 4.01
N VAL A 66 11.43 -6.32 4.60
CA VAL A 66 11.44 -7.35 5.64
C VAL A 66 11.08 -8.69 4.99
N ALA A 67 12.11 -9.46 4.64
CA ALA A 67 11.92 -10.79 4.05
C ALA A 67 12.02 -11.86 5.14
N LEU A 68 10.95 -12.60 5.35
CA LEU A 68 10.85 -13.67 6.33
C LEU A 68 10.77 -15.03 5.63
N PRO A 69 11.38 -16.09 6.19
CA PRO A 69 11.31 -17.43 5.64
C PRO A 69 9.87 -17.97 5.54
N GLU A 70 9.65 -18.95 4.65
CA GLU A 70 8.34 -19.61 4.48
C GLU A 70 7.85 -20.29 5.78
N GLU A 71 8.80 -20.76 6.59
CA GLU A 71 8.55 -21.45 7.86
C GLU A 71 8.25 -20.50 9.02
N THR A 72 8.25 -19.20 8.79
CA THR A 72 7.95 -18.19 9.82
C THR A 72 6.60 -18.50 10.46
N THR A 73 6.59 -18.65 11.79
CA THR A 73 5.34 -18.92 12.51
C THR A 73 4.49 -17.65 12.61
N GLN A 74 3.20 -17.83 12.88
CA GLN A 74 2.28 -16.72 13.10
C GLN A 74 2.76 -15.82 14.27
N GLU A 75 3.26 -16.42 15.35
CA GLU A 75 3.77 -15.69 16.51
C GLU A 75 5.01 -14.86 16.16
N GLN A 76 5.90 -15.39 15.33
CA GLN A 76 7.09 -14.67 14.87
C GLN A 76 6.69 -13.49 13.99
N LEU A 77 5.71 -13.67 13.09
CA LEU A 77 5.21 -12.59 12.24
C LEU A 77 4.49 -11.52 13.08
N LEU A 78 3.66 -11.91 14.05
CA LEU A 78 3.01 -10.98 14.99
C LEU A 78 4.03 -10.18 15.82
N ALA A 79 5.11 -10.82 16.27
CA ALA A 79 6.19 -10.12 16.95
C ALA A 79 6.87 -9.08 16.05
N LYS A 80 7.10 -9.43 14.77
CA LYS A 80 7.66 -8.47 13.78
C LYS A 80 6.70 -7.32 13.50
N ILE A 81 5.40 -7.58 13.38
CA ILE A 81 4.37 -6.54 13.22
C ILE A 81 4.38 -5.58 14.41
N LYS A 82 4.50 -6.12 15.63
CA LYS A 82 4.59 -5.29 16.83
C LYS A 82 5.82 -4.36 16.78
N GLU A 83 6.99 -4.89 16.40
CA GLU A 83 8.20 -4.07 16.22
C GLU A 83 7.98 -2.93 15.21
N LEU A 84 7.33 -3.22 14.06
CA LEU A 84 7.05 -2.23 13.03
C LEU A 84 6.01 -1.18 13.49
N ASN A 85 5.02 -1.59 14.28
CA ASN A 85 4.05 -0.66 14.88
C ASN A 85 4.73 0.31 15.87
N GLU A 86 5.72 -0.17 16.63
CA GLU A 86 6.45 0.59 17.65
C GLU A 86 7.64 1.40 17.08
N ASP A 87 7.96 1.25 15.80
CA ASP A 87 9.06 1.96 15.14
C ASP A 87 8.62 3.38 14.71
N ASP A 88 9.03 4.39 15.46
CA ASP A 88 8.70 5.80 15.19
C ASP A 88 9.35 6.33 13.88
N ASP A 89 10.38 5.65 13.37
CA ASP A 89 11.02 6.02 12.12
C ASP A 89 10.27 5.51 10.89
N LEU A 90 9.37 4.55 11.09
CA LEU A 90 8.55 3.95 10.04
C LEU A 90 7.19 4.64 9.96
N ASP A 91 6.88 5.26 8.82
CA ASP A 91 5.60 5.96 8.61
C ASP A 91 4.46 5.03 8.18
N GLY A 92 4.78 3.90 7.58
CA GLY A 92 3.79 2.90 7.21
C GLY A 92 4.41 1.65 6.59
N TYR A 93 3.62 0.60 6.53
CA TYR A 93 4.09 -0.65 5.92
C TYR A 93 2.95 -1.47 5.32
N ILE A 94 3.35 -2.42 4.49
CA ILE A 94 2.45 -3.41 3.91
C ILE A 94 2.90 -4.81 4.32
N VAL A 95 1.94 -5.70 4.51
CA VAL A 95 2.18 -7.14 4.59
C VAL A 95 1.69 -7.77 3.30
N GLN A 96 2.63 -8.23 2.47
CA GLN A 96 2.30 -8.75 1.15
C GLN A 96 1.51 -10.06 1.24
N LEU A 97 0.30 -10.05 0.70
CA LEU A 97 -0.54 -11.23 0.56
C LEU A 97 -0.28 -11.96 -0.79
N PRO A 98 -0.59 -13.26 -0.88
CA PRO A 98 -1.08 -14.13 0.20
C PRO A 98 0.04 -14.56 1.16
N LEU A 99 -0.33 -14.84 2.40
CA LEU A 99 0.55 -15.44 3.40
C LEU A 99 0.59 -16.98 3.24
N PRO A 100 1.62 -17.66 3.81
CA PRO A 100 1.63 -19.11 3.92
C PRO A 100 0.39 -19.66 4.64
N LYS A 101 -0.12 -20.81 4.21
CA LYS A 101 -1.41 -21.38 4.68
C LYS A 101 -1.50 -21.64 6.19
N HIS A 102 -0.37 -21.74 6.88
CA HIS A 102 -0.32 -21.95 8.32
C HIS A 102 -0.47 -20.65 9.14
N ILE A 103 -0.50 -19.51 8.46
CA ILE A 103 -0.69 -18.18 9.08
C ILE A 103 -2.12 -17.71 8.79
N ASP A 104 -2.79 -17.24 9.82
CA ASP A 104 -4.11 -16.63 9.72
C ASP A 104 -3.99 -15.17 9.26
N GLU A 105 -4.26 -14.93 7.99
CA GLU A 105 -4.16 -13.59 7.37
C GLU A 105 -4.99 -12.54 8.12
N GLN A 106 -6.18 -12.91 8.60
CA GLN A 106 -7.05 -11.98 9.29
C GLN A 106 -6.45 -11.51 10.62
N LYS A 107 -5.84 -12.42 11.38
CA LYS A 107 -5.14 -12.07 12.62
C LYS A 107 -3.96 -11.14 12.36
N ILE A 108 -3.25 -11.38 11.27
CA ILE A 108 -2.12 -10.54 10.87
C ILE A 108 -2.60 -9.13 10.51
N LEU A 109 -3.60 -9.00 9.65
CA LEU A 109 -4.16 -7.71 9.25
C LEU A 109 -4.70 -6.92 10.43
N MET A 110 -5.36 -7.60 11.38
CA MET A 110 -5.87 -6.97 12.61
C MET A 110 -4.78 -6.52 13.59
N ALA A 111 -3.56 -7.02 13.48
CA ALA A 111 -2.44 -6.64 14.33
C ALA A 111 -1.66 -5.42 13.80
N ILE A 112 -1.88 -5.04 12.55
CA ILE A 112 -1.29 -3.84 11.95
C ILE A 112 -1.88 -2.61 12.62
N ASP A 113 -1.06 -1.63 12.97
CA ASP A 113 -1.55 -0.34 13.44
C ASP A 113 -2.31 0.36 12.28
N PRO A 114 -3.59 0.72 12.46
CA PRO A 114 -4.35 1.41 11.43
C PRO A 114 -3.69 2.68 10.90
N ASP A 115 -2.93 3.38 11.71
CA ASP A 115 -2.24 4.60 11.29
C ASP A 115 -0.97 4.32 10.47
N LYS A 116 -0.52 3.06 10.42
CA LYS A 116 0.60 2.57 9.58
C LYS A 116 0.16 1.64 8.45
N ASP A 117 -1.14 1.32 8.35
CA ASP A 117 -1.73 0.46 7.32
C ASP A 117 -1.90 1.22 6.00
N VAL A 118 -0.83 1.38 5.24
CA VAL A 118 -0.86 2.12 3.96
C VAL A 118 -1.54 1.37 2.81
N ASP A 119 -1.87 0.09 2.97
CA ASP A 119 -2.71 -0.65 2.01
C ASP A 119 -4.22 -0.44 2.26
N GLY A 120 -4.61 0.12 3.42
CA GLY A 120 -6.01 0.39 3.78
C GLY A 120 -6.85 -0.86 4.02
N PHE A 121 -6.22 -1.97 4.42
CA PHE A 121 -6.89 -3.27 4.59
C PHE A 121 -7.41 -3.49 6.01
N HIS A 122 -6.92 -2.72 6.97
CA HIS A 122 -7.41 -2.81 8.34
C HIS A 122 -8.89 -2.42 8.43
N PRO A 123 -9.75 -3.19 9.13
CA PRO A 123 -11.18 -2.90 9.22
C PRO A 123 -11.51 -1.50 9.75
N ALA A 124 -10.66 -0.91 10.60
CA ALA A 124 -10.82 0.47 11.05
C ALA A 124 -10.69 1.46 9.90
N ASN A 125 -9.70 1.29 9.01
CA ASN A 125 -9.51 2.14 7.84
C ASN A 125 -10.64 1.96 6.83
N PHE A 126 -11.06 0.72 6.61
CA PHE A 126 -12.22 0.44 5.77
C PHE A 126 -13.50 1.08 6.32
N GLY A 127 -13.69 1.04 7.64
CA GLY A 127 -14.81 1.70 8.32
C GLY A 127 -14.75 3.23 8.19
N LYS A 128 -13.58 3.83 8.39
CA LYS A 128 -13.36 5.27 8.17
C LYS A 128 -13.67 5.66 6.72
N MET A 129 -13.19 4.90 5.74
CA MET A 129 -13.49 5.12 4.32
C MET A 129 -15.00 5.09 4.05
N ALA A 130 -15.73 4.11 4.60
CA ALA A 130 -17.18 3.99 4.41
C ALA A 130 -17.97 5.15 5.05
N LEU A 131 -17.38 5.84 6.01
CA LEU A 131 -17.94 7.01 6.70
C LEU A 131 -17.42 8.34 6.15
N ASP A 132 -16.71 8.32 5.02
CA ASP A 132 -16.09 9.51 4.40
C ASP A 132 -15.15 10.26 5.35
N MET A 133 -14.44 9.51 6.20
CA MET A 133 -13.41 10.03 7.12
C MET A 133 -12.03 9.88 6.51
N GLU A 134 -11.12 10.76 6.91
CA GLU A 134 -9.72 10.70 6.47
C GLU A 134 -9.05 9.38 6.90
N THR A 135 -8.51 8.66 5.94
CA THR A 135 -7.85 7.38 6.15
C THR A 135 -7.04 6.95 4.93
N PHE A 136 -6.20 5.92 5.08
CA PHE A 136 -5.61 5.22 3.94
C PHE A 136 -6.69 4.44 3.19
N LEU A 137 -6.74 4.64 1.87
CA LEU A 137 -7.70 3.96 0.99
C LEU A 137 -7.05 2.73 0.34
N PRO A 138 -7.81 1.65 0.13
CA PRO A 138 -7.30 0.50 -0.60
C PRO A 138 -6.74 0.91 -1.97
N ALA A 139 -5.47 0.57 -2.21
CA ALA A 139 -4.69 1.13 -3.31
C ALA A 139 -5.28 0.83 -4.70
N THR A 140 -5.87 -0.36 -4.90
CA THR A 140 -6.43 -0.75 -6.21
C THR A 140 -7.67 0.06 -6.59
N PRO A 141 -8.75 0.14 -5.78
CA PRO A 141 -9.91 0.97 -6.12
C PRO A 141 -9.54 2.46 -6.16
N TYR A 142 -8.69 2.94 -5.26
CA TYR A 142 -8.25 4.33 -5.28
C TYR A 142 -7.51 4.67 -6.58
N GLY A 143 -6.59 3.79 -7.04
CA GLY A 143 -5.89 3.98 -8.30
C GLY A 143 -6.82 3.98 -9.53
N ILE A 144 -7.93 3.23 -9.48
CA ILE A 144 -8.97 3.27 -10.54
C ILE A 144 -9.65 4.64 -10.55
N MET A 145 -10.05 5.14 -9.38
CA MET A 145 -10.69 6.45 -9.26
C MET A 145 -9.75 7.58 -9.72
N GLU A 146 -8.50 7.54 -9.29
CA GLU A 146 -7.46 8.47 -9.72
C GLU A 146 -7.27 8.49 -11.26
N LEU A 147 -7.29 7.29 -11.86
CA LEU A 147 -7.20 7.17 -13.32
C LEU A 147 -8.41 7.80 -14.02
N LEU A 148 -9.61 7.53 -13.54
CA LEU A 148 -10.84 8.08 -14.10
C LEU A 148 -10.88 9.61 -13.98
N GLU A 149 -10.50 10.15 -12.83
CA GLU A 149 -10.46 11.58 -12.57
C GLU A 149 -9.46 12.31 -13.48
N ARG A 150 -8.22 11.81 -13.61
CA ARG A 150 -7.19 12.40 -14.47
C ARG A 150 -7.57 12.41 -15.94
N TYR A 151 -8.34 11.42 -16.38
CA TYR A 151 -8.89 11.38 -17.74
C TYR A 151 -10.25 12.07 -17.85
N LYS A 152 -10.73 12.74 -16.79
CA LYS A 152 -12.00 13.48 -16.76
C LYS A 152 -13.19 12.63 -17.19
N VAL A 153 -13.20 11.36 -16.75
CA VAL A 153 -14.32 10.47 -16.97
C VAL A 153 -15.38 10.76 -15.92
N ASP A 154 -16.48 11.38 -16.34
CA ASP A 154 -17.62 11.65 -15.47
C ASP A 154 -18.34 10.34 -15.13
N THR A 155 -18.36 9.99 -13.84
CA THR A 155 -19.01 8.80 -13.31
C THR A 155 -20.37 9.10 -12.65
N ALA A 156 -20.67 10.36 -12.36
CA ALA A 156 -21.89 10.74 -11.68
C ALA A 156 -23.12 10.42 -12.52
N GLY A 157 -24.10 9.70 -11.94
CA GLY A 157 -25.32 9.28 -12.63
C GLY A 157 -25.14 8.27 -13.75
N LYS A 158 -23.96 7.67 -13.91
CA LYS A 158 -23.69 6.64 -14.93
C LYS A 158 -23.98 5.24 -14.41
N HIS A 159 -24.47 4.38 -15.31
CA HIS A 159 -24.60 2.96 -15.01
C HIS A 159 -23.19 2.34 -15.00
N THR A 160 -22.81 1.79 -13.86
CA THR A 160 -21.49 1.15 -13.67
C THR A 160 -21.65 -0.30 -13.24
N VAL A 161 -20.88 -1.19 -13.83
CA VAL A 161 -20.82 -2.60 -13.46
C VAL A 161 -19.44 -2.93 -12.92
N VAL A 162 -19.36 -3.46 -11.71
CA VAL A 162 -18.12 -3.94 -11.08
C VAL A 162 -18.14 -5.46 -11.07
N ILE A 163 -17.11 -6.08 -11.67
CA ILE A 163 -16.93 -7.53 -11.68
C ILE A 163 -15.84 -7.87 -10.67
N GLY A 164 -16.22 -8.35 -9.50
CA GLY A 164 -15.34 -8.71 -8.42
C GLY A 164 -16.11 -9.14 -7.17
N ARG A 165 -15.41 -9.76 -6.23
CA ARG A 165 -15.96 -10.15 -4.92
C ARG A 165 -14.91 -10.06 -3.80
N SER A 166 -13.83 -9.35 -4.04
CA SER A 166 -12.84 -9.03 -3.02
C SER A 166 -13.39 -7.94 -2.11
N HIS A 167 -12.88 -7.89 -0.88
CA HIS A 167 -13.16 -6.79 0.05
C HIS A 167 -12.27 -5.57 -0.22
N ILE A 168 -11.28 -5.76 -1.09
CA ILE A 168 -10.26 -4.76 -1.44
C ILE A 168 -10.08 -4.67 -2.95
#